data_161ed2585a2d4e654cd331b065d5a24e
#
_entry.id   161ed2585a2d4e654cd331b065d5a24e
#
_cell.length_a   1.000
_cell.length_b   1.000
_cell.length_c   1.000
_cell.angle_alpha   90.00
_cell.angle_beta   90.00
_cell.angle_gamma   90.00
#
_symmetry.space_group_name_H-M   'P 1'
#
loop_
_entity.id
_entity.type
_entity.pdbx_description
1 polymer ?
#
loop_
_entity_poly.entity_id
_entity_poly.type
_entity_poly.pdbx_seq_one_letter_code
_entity_poly.pdbx_strand_id
1 'polypeptide(L)'
;MVPILLRLRKPLLSCENSDAEDHVDMTKDTTMTNAPLLRGLFLNALSRPVIVRQTDQPATLELDSDLLSVDAKTLKDVELPVVVSTGEETYEVIATKRGEREISGRVALVTGGAQGFGAEIAKGLVEQGCFVYIADLNAEGALAKSKELGSETTHPITVNVADEESVAAMSEEIERITGGIDLVVSNAGIVRAGSVLEQDASAFRLSTDINYVAFFLVTKHLGGVLSRQHATSGAWLTDIIQINSKSGLVGSNKNAAYAGSKFGGIGLVQSFALELVEHGVKVNAICPGNFYDGPLWSDPERGLFVQYLKSGKVPGAKTVADVKEFYEAKVPMRRGASGIDVLRAIYYIVEQAYETGQALPVTGGQVMMN
;
A
#
# COMPACT_ATOMS: atom_id res chain seq x y z
N MET A 1 -8.50 -28.61 49.77
CA MET A 1 -8.22 -28.09 48.41
C MET A 1 -9.53 -27.61 47.82
N VAL A 2 -9.74 -26.30 47.81
CA VAL A 2 -10.95 -25.65 47.30
C VAL A 2 -10.54 -24.92 46.01
N PRO A 3 -11.23 -25.06 44.89
CA PRO A 3 -10.88 -24.34 43.67
C PRO A 3 -11.38 -22.89 43.74
N ILE A 4 -10.48 -21.97 43.53
CA ILE A 4 -10.74 -20.52 43.45
C ILE A 4 -11.34 -20.24 42.08
N LEU A 5 -12.64 -19.89 42.05
CA LEU A 5 -13.30 -19.31 40.89
C LEU A 5 -12.92 -17.83 40.77
N LEU A 6 -12.08 -17.47 39.82
CA LEU A 6 -11.87 -16.06 39.41
C LEU A 6 -13.05 -15.60 38.55
N ARG A 7 -13.96 -14.83 39.16
CA ARG A 7 -14.92 -14.01 38.40
C ARG A 7 -14.21 -12.76 37.89
N LEU A 8 -13.97 -12.68 36.59
CA LEU A 8 -13.60 -11.43 35.91
C LEU A 8 -14.79 -10.48 35.92
N ARG A 9 -14.70 -9.41 36.70
CA ARG A 9 -15.63 -8.27 36.64
C ARG A 9 -15.34 -7.45 35.40
N LYS A 10 -16.38 -7.17 34.59
CA LYS A 10 -16.37 -6.16 33.57
C LYS A 10 -16.11 -4.80 34.22
N PRO A 11 -15.28 -3.92 33.63
CA PRO A 11 -15.23 -2.53 34.05
C PRO A 11 -16.49 -1.81 33.54
N LEU A 12 -17.22 -1.20 34.46
CA LEU A 12 -18.24 -0.20 34.19
C LEU A 12 -17.52 1.09 33.80
N LEU A 13 -17.58 1.48 32.55
CA LEU A 13 -17.44 2.86 32.12
C LEU A 13 -18.69 3.18 31.30
N SER A 14 -19.68 3.75 31.99
CA SER A 14 -20.83 4.42 31.38
C SER A 14 -20.38 5.83 30.97
N CYS A 15 -20.11 6.01 29.69
CA CYS A 15 -20.30 7.29 29.02
C CYS A 15 -21.55 7.13 28.15
N GLU A 16 -22.64 7.71 28.60
CA GLU A 16 -23.81 7.95 27.77
C GLU A 16 -23.43 9.02 26.75
N ASN A 17 -23.07 8.63 25.54
CA ASN A 17 -23.18 9.47 24.36
C ASN A 17 -24.29 8.87 23.50
N SER A 18 -25.41 9.58 23.50
CA SER A 18 -26.52 9.37 22.57
C SER A 18 -26.13 10.02 21.22
N ASP A 19 -25.36 9.33 20.42
CA ASP A 19 -25.29 9.54 18.98
C ASP A 19 -25.46 8.17 18.36
N ALA A 20 -26.58 7.99 17.65
CA ALA A 20 -26.83 6.81 16.85
C ALA A 20 -25.74 6.79 15.77
N GLU A 21 -24.74 5.94 15.97
CA GLU A 21 -23.80 5.59 14.91
C GLU A 21 -24.62 4.84 13.86
N ASP A 22 -24.92 5.54 12.76
CA ASP A 22 -25.32 4.92 11.52
C ASP A 22 -24.12 4.10 11.04
N HIS A 23 -24.02 2.84 11.48
CA HIS A 23 -23.18 1.86 10.85
C HIS A 23 -23.65 1.71 9.40
N VAL A 24 -22.96 2.40 8.49
CA VAL A 24 -23.14 2.17 7.06
C VAL A 24 -22.74 0.72 6.80
N ASP A 25 -23.73 -0.14 6.62
CA ASP A 25 -23.51 -1.53 6.23
C ASP A 25 -22.95 -1.55 4.79
N MET A 26 -21.63 -1.52 4.69
CA MET A 26 -20.88 -1.50 3.44
C MET A 26 -21.11 -2.73 2.55
N THR A 27 -21.85 -3.73 3.05
CA THR A 27 -22.15 -4.95 2.28
C THR A 27 -23.41 -4.84 1.42
N LYS A 28 -24.20 -3.74 1.56
CA LYS A 28 -25.52 -3.58 0.90
C LYS A 28 -25.54 -2.60 -0.27
N ASP A 29 -24.40 -2.10 -0.74
CA ASP A 29 -24.37 -1.32 -1.97
C ASP A 29 -24.57 -2.25 -3.17
N THR A 30 -25.77 -2.23 -3.72
CA THR A 30 -26.22 -3.10 -4.83
C THR A 30 -25.50 -2.83 -6.16
N THR A 31 -24.57 -1.88 -6.20
CA THR A 31 -23.75 -1.57 -7.40
C THR A 31 -22.39 -2.27 -7.36
N MET A 32 -22.02 -2.90 -6.24
CA MET A 32 -20.73 -3.55 -6.06
C MET A 32 -20.74 -5.01 -6.51
N THR A 33 -19.67 -5.45 -7.16
CA THR A 33 -19.52 -6.82 -7.65
C THR A 33 -19.33 -7.83 -6.51
N ASN A 34 -19.70 -9.09 -6.74
CA ASN A 34 -19.45 -10.20 -5.81
C ASN A 34 -17.98 -10.67 -5.80
N ALA A 35 -17.14 -10.14 -6.69
CA ALA A 35 -15.76 -10.60 -6.87
C ALA A 35 -14.91 -10.56 -5.59
N PRO A 36 -14.93 -9.50 -4.74
CA PRO A 36 -14.15 -9.50 -3.49
C PRO A 36 -14.62 -10.58 -2.49
N LEU A 37 -15.91 -10.78 -2.34
CA LEU A 37 -16.46 -11.83 -1.48
C LEU A 37 -16.06 -13.23 -1.97
N LEU A 38 -16.21 -13.48 -3.27
CA LEU A 38 -15.80 -14.75 -3.89
C LEU A 38 -14.29 -14.97 -3.73
N ARG A 39 -13.49 -13.93 -3.94
CA ARG A 39 -12.05 -14.00 -3.73
C ARG A 39 -11.71 -14.35 -2.29
N GLY A 40 -12.36 -13.72 -1.32
CA GLY A 40 -12.22 -14.02 0.10
C GLY A 40 -12.51 -15.49 0.42
N LEU A 41 -13.59 -16.06 -0.11
CA LEU A 41 -13.93 -17.48 0.06
C LEU A 41 -12.80 -18.42 -0.41
N PHE A 42 -12.22 -18.16 -1.59
CA PHE A 42 -11.13 -18.97 -2.11
C PHE A 42 -9.81 -18.77 -1.35
N LEU A 43 -9.51 -17.55 -0.87
CA LEU A 43 -8.38 -17.29 0.02
C LEU A 43 -8.51 -18.10 1.33
N ASN A 44 -9.70 -18.14 1.91
CA ASN A 44 -10.00 -18.90 3.11
C ASN A 44 -9.87 -20.41 2.86
N ALA A 45 -10.50 -20.90 1.80
CA ALA A 45 -10.54 -22.34 1.47
C ALA A 45 -9.15 -22.91 1.15
N LEU A 46 -8.36 -22.18 0.37
CA LEU A 46 -7.11 -22.67 -0.21
C LEU A 46 -5.86 -22.19 0.52
N SER A 47 -5.99 -21.19 1.42
CA SER A 47 -4.86 -20.55 2.12
C SER A 47 -3.74 -20.12 1.16
N ARG A 48 -4.11 -19.59 0.00
CA ARG A 48 -3.17 -19.10 -1.03
C ARG A 48 -3.81 -18.00 -1.87
N PRO A 49 -3.01 -17.10 -2.47
CA PRO A 49 -3.53 -16.05 -3.32
C PRO A 49 -4.21 -16.59 -4.59
N VAL A 50 -5.30 -15.94 -4.97
CA VAL A 50 -6.07 -16.20 -6.20
C VAL A 50 -6.41 -14.88 -6.88
N ILE A 51 -6.70 -14.96 -8.18
CA ILE A 51 -7.32 -13.90 -8.98
C ILE A 51 -8.73 -14.36 -9.32
N VAL A 52 -9.70 -13.45 -9.19
CA VAL A 52 -11.10 -13.65 -9.54
C VAL A 52 -11.47 -12.60 -10.56
N ARG A 53 -11.90 -13.00 -11.75
CA ARG A 53 -12.31 -12.08 -12.82
C ARG A 53 -13.59 -12.51 -13.47
N GLN A 54 -14.45 -11.56 -13.81
CA GLN A 54 -15.69 -11.82 -14.50
C GLN A 54 -15.43 -12.47 -15.88
N THR A 55 -16.27 -13.42 -16.28
CA THR A 55 -16.14 -14.15 -17.54
C THR A 55 -17.50 -14.54 -18.09
N ASP A 56 -17.58 -14.72 -19.42
CA ASP A 56 -18.77 -15.25 -20.12
C ASP A 56 -18.67 -16.78 -20.34
N GLN A 57 -17.65 -17.44 -19.80
CA GLN A 57 -17.50 -18.89 -19.91
C GLN A 57 -18.59 -19.62 -19.11
N PRO A 58 -19.02 -20.81 -19.54
CA PRO A 58 -20.00 -21.59 -18.79
C PRO A 58 -19.43 -22.02 -17.42
N ALA A 59 -20.21 -21.83 -16.37
CA ALA A 59 -19.83 -22.22 -15.03
C ALA A 59 -19.67 -23.74 -14.90
N THR A 60 -18.67 -24.17 -14.15
CA THR A 60 -18.43 -25.56 -13.77
C THR A 60 -18.71 -25.78 -12.28
N LEU A 61 -18.87 -24.70 -11.51
CA LEU A 61 -19.25 -24.69 -10.11
C LEU A 61 -20.33 -23.63 -9.89
N GLU A 62 -21.39 -24.00 -9.18
CA GLU A 62 -22.44 -23.06 -8.77
C GLU A 62 -22.37 -22.84 -7.27
N LEU A 63 -22.39 -21.59 -6.82
CA LEU A 63 -22.48 -21.20 -5.43
C LEU A 63 -23.78 -20.44 -5.18
N ASP A 64 -24.20 -20.41 -3.91
CA ASP A 64 -25.29 -19.55 -3.49
C ASP A 64 -24.98 -18.08 -3.81
N SER A 65 -25.95 -17.33 -4.23
CA SER A 65 -25.84 -15.89 -4.47
C SER A 65 -25.51 -15.10 -3.20
N ASP A 66 -25.90 -15.62 -2.03
CA ASP A 66 -25.45 -15.13 -0.72
C ASP A 66 -24.11 -15.77 -0.35
N LEU A 67 -23.02 -15.21 -0.88
CA LEU A 67 -21.67 -15.70 -0.64
C LEU A 67 -21.24 -15.66 0.84
N LEU A 68 -21.89 -14.84 1.67
CA LEU A 68 -21.64 -14.82 3.11
C LEU A 68 -22.12 -16.10 3.82
N SER A 69 -23.09 -16.80 3.24
CA SER A 69 -23.62 -18.07 3.76
C SER A 69 -22.79 -19.29 3.35
N VAL A 70 -21.89 -19.16 2.37
CA VAL A 70 -21.10 -20.29 1.83
C VAL A 70 -20.01 -20.71 2.79
N ASP A 71 -19.99 -21.98 3.19
CA ASP A 71 -18.86 -22.55 3.99
C ASP A 71 -17.64 -22.74 3.08
N ALA A 72 -16.60 -21.94 3.29
CA ALA A 72 -15.36 -22.01 2.53
C ALA A 72 -14.72 -23.41 2.52
N LYS A 73 -14.97 -24.24 3.54
CA LYS A 73 -14.45 -25.62 3.60
C LYS A 73 -14.94 -26.49 2.45
N THR A 74 -16.09 -26.17 1.84
CA THR A 74 -16.62 -26.92 0.69
C THR A 74 -15.77 -26.71 -0.56
N LEU A 75 -14.95 -25.65 -0.59
CA LEU A 75 -14.11 -25.26 -1.72
C LEU A 75 -12.66 -25.75 -1.61
N LYS A 76 -12.27 -26.39 -0.52
CA LYS A 76 -10.86 -26.78 -0.24
C LYS A 76 -10.26 -27.75 -1.27
N ASP A 77 -11.09 -28.58 -1.88
CA ASP A 77 -10.67 -29.59 -2.85
C ASP A 77 -10.94 -29.16 -4.31
N VAL A 78 -11.34 -27.92 -4.54
CA VAL A 78 -11.60 -27.37 -5.88
C VAL A 78 -10.27 -27.17 -6.62
N GLU A 79 -10.18 -27.78 -7.79
CA GLU A 79 -9.03 -27.58 -8.67
C GLU A 79 -9.14 -26.27 -9.44
N LEU A 80 -8.06 -25.51 -9.53
CA LEU A 80 -7.98 -24.25 -10.28
C LEU A 80 -7.24 -24.44 -11.61
N PRO A 81 -7.64 -23.75 -12.68
CA PRO A 81 -8.72 -22.76 -12.74
C PRO A 81 -10.12 -23.37 -12.69
N VAL A 82 -11.08 -22.62 -12.13
CA VAL A 82 -12.50 -23.00 -12.09
C VAL A 82 -13.38 -21.83 -12.50
N VAL A 83 -14.48 -22.09 -13.18
CA VAL A 83 -15.49 -21.08 -13.51
C VAL A 83 -16.69 -21.23 -12.57
N VAL A 84 -16.97 -20.18 -11.81
CA VAL A 84 -17.96 -20.16 -10.74
C VAL A 84 -19.12 -19.24 -11.11
N SER A 85 -20.37 -19.73 -10.98
CA SER A 85 -21.56 -18.89 -11.01
C SER A 85 -22.00 -18.52 -9.59
N THR A 86 -22.36 -17.26 -9.38
CA THR A 86 -22.92 -16.72 -8.13
C THR A 86 -24.34 -16.20 -8.35
N GLY A 87 -25.12 -16.88 -9.19
CA GLY A 87 -26.45 -16.46 -9.62
C GLY A 87 -26.41 -15.70 -10.94
N GLU A 88 -26.42 -14.37 -10.93
CA GLU A 88 -26.42 -13.57 -12.16
C GLU A 88 -25.02 -13.36 -12.77
N GLU A 89 -23.97 -13.51 -11.98
CA GLU A 89 -22.59 -13.25 -12.40
C GLU A 89 -21.77 -14.54 -12.46
N THR A 90 -20.83 -14.58 -13.38
CA THR A 90 -19.90 -15.71 -13.57
C THR A 90 -18.46 -15.23 -13.53
N TYR A 91 -17.65 -15.96 -12.80
CA TYR A 91 -16.25 -15.61 -12.53
C TYR A 91 -15.30 -16.77 -12.81
N GLU A 92 -14.16 -16.48 -13.40
CA GLU A 92 -13.03 -17.39 -13.45
C GLU A 92 -12.13 -17.17 -12.24
N VAL A 93 -11.83 -18.24 -11.50
CA VAL A 93 -10.92 -18.23 -10.37
C VAL A 93 -9.63 -18.91 -10.76
N ILE A 94 -8.50 -18.19 -10.65
CA ILE A 94 -7.19 -18.64 -11.10
C ILE A 94 -6.21 -18.60 -9.94
N ALA A 95 -5.41 -19.64 -9.75
CA ALA A 95 -4.32 -19.62 -8.78
C ALA A 95 -3.19 -18.70 -9.25
N THR A 96 -2.65 -17.90 -8.35
CA THR A 96 -1.40 -17.18 -8.59
C THR A 96 -0.18 -18.09 -8.36
N LYS A 97 0.98 -17.65 -8.82
CA LYS A 97 2.23 -18.39 -8.64
C LYS A 97 2.65 -18.38 -7.17
N ARG A 98 2.78 -19.56 -6.56
CA ARG A 98 3.26 -19.68 -5.18
C ARG A 98 4.79 -19.63 -5.14
N GLY A 99 5.37 -18.87 -4.22
CA GLY A 99 6.80 -18.85 -3.88
C GLY A 99 7.03 -19.26 -2.43
N GLU A 100 8.22 -19.01 -1.92
CA GLU A 100 8.63 -19.41 -0.58
C GLU A 100 8.20 -18.42 0.52
N ARG A 101 7.93 -17.15 0.16
CA ARG A 101 7.55 -16.08 1.10
C ARG A 101 6.04 -15.92 1.18
N GLU A 102 5.55 -15.43 2.31
CA GLU A 102 4.13 -15.07 2.51
C GLU A 102 3.61 -14.03 1.52
N ILE A 103 4.49 -13.18 0.99
CA ILE A 103 4.15 -12.18 -0.02
C ILE A 103 3.98 -12.80 -1.42
N SER A 104 4.48 -14.02 -1.64
CA SER A 104 4.52 -14.62 -2.96
C SER A 104 3.12 -14.88 -3.53
N GLY A 105 2.93 -14.43 -4.77
CA GLY A 105 1.67 -14.59 -5.49
C GLY A 105 0.56 -13.62 -5.07
N ARG A 106 0.77 -12.74 -4.10
CA ARG A 106 -0.22 -11.73 -3.70
C ARG A 106 -0.49 -10.75 -4.85
N VAL A 107 -1.69 -10.20 -4.85
CA VAL A 107 -2.07 -9.08 -5.72
C VAL A 107 -1.68 -7.79 -5.00
N ALA A 108 -0.86 -6.97 -5.65
CA ALA A 108 -0.31 -5.76 -5.06
C ALA A 108 -0.55 -4.51 -5.93
N LEU A 109 -0.74 -3.37 -5.31
CA LEU A 109 -0.74 -2.05 -5.93
C LEU A 109 0.47 -1.26 -5.47
N VAL A 110 1.14 -0.55 -6.41
CA VAL A 110 2.17 0.44 -6.09
C VAL A 110 1.81 1.76 -6.75
N THR A 111 1.45 2.78 -5.95
CA THR A 111 1.22 4.14 -6.47
C THR A 111 2.54 4.88 -6.66
N GLY A 112 2.65 5.72 -7.71
CA GLY A 112 3.94 6.29 -8.12
C GLY A 112 4.92 5.19 -8.58
N GLY A 113 4.40 4.16 -9.25
CA GLY A 113 5.12 2.94 -9.60
C GLY A 113 5.99 3.04 -10.84
N ALA A 114 5.91 4.16 -11.61
CA ALA A 114 6.65 4.30 -12.86
C ALA A 114 8.14 4.61 -12.65
N GLN A 115 8.55 5.11 -11.49
CA GLN A 115 9.93 5.54 -11.22
C GLN A 115 10.30 5.48 -9.73
N GLY A 116 11.57 5.73 -9.43
CA GLY A 116 12.07 5.87 -8.06
C GLY A 116 11.85 4.62 -7.20
N PHE A 117 11.55 4.80 -5.92
CA PHE A 117 11.23 3.68 -5.02
C PHE A 117 10.06 2.85 -5.52
N GLY A 118 9.02 3.49 -6.10
CA GLY A 118 7.85 2.78 -6.61
C GLY A 118 8.22 1.74 -7.66
N ALA A 119 9.06 2.10 -8.63
CA ALA A 119 9.53 1.18 -9.66
C ALA A 119 10.39 0.03 -9.11
N GLU A 120 11.27 0.32 -8.14
CA GLU A 120 12.09 -0.70 -7.47
C GLU A 120 11.23 -1.65 -6.64
N ILE A 121 10.21 -1.12 -5.96
CA ILE A 121 9.24 -1.92 -5.19
C ILE A 121 8.45 -2.81 -6.13
N ALA A 122 7.86 -2.25 -7.21
CA ALA A 122 7.11 -3.01 -8.19
C ALA A 122 7.93 -4.16 -8.78
N LYS A 123 9.19 -3.89 -9.16
CA LYS A 123 10.12 -4.91 -9.65
C LYS A 123 10.32 -6.03 -8.64
N GLY A 124 10.65 -5.71 -7.39
CA GLY A 124 10.90 -6.70 -6.36
C GLY A 124 9.66 -7.54 -6.00
N LEU A 125 8.45 -6.95 -6.09
CA LEU A 125 7.20 -7.69 -5.89
C LEU A 125 6.94 -8.67 -7.05
N VAL A 126 7.19 -8.26 -8.30
CA VAL A 126 7.09 -9.16 -9.46
C VAL A 126 8.09 -10.32 -9.35
N GLU A 127 9.32 -10.07 -8.90
CA GLU A 127 10.33 -11.11 -8.65
C GLU A 127 9.88 -12.13 -7.59
N GLN A 128 8.99 -11.75 -6.68
CA GLN A 128 8.33 -12.66 -5.72
C GLN A 128 7.10 -13.36 -6.31
N GLY A 129 6.77 -13.15 -7.59
CA GLY A 129 5.61 -13.74 -8.25
C GLY A 129 4.28 -13.06 -7.95
N CYS A 130 4.30 -11.85 -7.38
CA CYS A 130 3.09 -11.04 -7.22
C CYS A 130 2.52 -10.60 -8.57
N PHE A 131 1.20 -10.45 -8.62
CA PHE A 131 0.56 -9.64 -9.67
C PHE A 131 0.57 -8.18 -9.20
N VAL A 132 1.16 -7.26 -9.99
CA VAL A 132 1.41 -5.89 -9.54
C VAL A 132 0.74 -4.87 -10.43
N TYR A 133 -0.15 -4.06 -9.84
CA TYR A 133 -0.66 -2.85 -10.45
C TYR A 133 0.37 -1.73 -10.33
N ILE A 134 0.81 -1.20 -11.48
CA ILE A 134 1.75 -0.07 -11.56
C ILE A 134 0.92 1.18 -11.81
N ALA A 135 0.57 1.87 -10.73
CA ALA A 135 -0.29 3.05 -10.78
C ALA A 135 0.54 4.34 -10.74
N ASP A 136 0.38 5.20 -11.73
CA ASP A 136 1.10 6.47 -11.82
C ASP A 136 0.26 7.53 -12.55
N LEU A 137 0.53 8.81 -12.28
CA LEU A 137 -0.03 9.93 -13.05
C LEU A 137 0.52 9.94 -14.50
N ASN A 138 1.75 9.46 -14.66
CA ASN A 138 2.42 9.31 -15.96
C ASN A 138 2.02 7.97 -16.60
N ALA A 139 0.98 8.01 -17.43
CA ALA A 139 0.45 6.84 -18.14
C ALA A 139 1.51 6.11 -18.99
N GLU A 140 2.34 6.86 -19.71
CA GLU A 140 3.40 6.30 -20.55
C GLU A 140 4.48 5.61 -19.71
N GLY A 141 4.85 6.21 -18.58
CA GLY A 141 5.80 5.66 -17.63
C GLY A 141 5.28 4.36 -16.98
N ALA A 142 4.02 4.34 -16.56
CA ALA A 142 3.37 3.15 -16.00
C ALA A 142 3.32 2.01 -17.01
N LEU A 143 2.92 2.30 -18.26
CA LEU A 143 2.88 1.31 -19.34
C LEU A 143 4.28 0.79 -19.70
N ALA A 144 5.28 1.67 -19.78
CA ALA A 144 6.65 1.28 -20.07
C ALA A 144 7.21 0.36 -18.98
N LYS A 145 6.97 0.69 -17.69
CA LYS A 145 7.39 -0.12 -16.56
C LYS A 145 6.68 -1.47 -16.52
N SER A 146 5.38 -1.51 -16.81
CA SER A 146 4.61 -2.75 -16.91
C SER A 146 5.18 -3.68 -17.99
N LYS A 147 5.48 -3.15 -19.17
CA LYS A 147 6.12 -3.92 -20.26
C LYS A 147 7.51 -4.43 -19.89
N GLU A 148 8.31 -3.61 -19.21
CA GLU A 148 9.65 -3.99 -18.74
C GLU A 148 9.60 -5.17 -17.75
N LEU A 149 8.62 -5.15 -16.83
CA LEU A 149 8.49 -6.17 -15.79
C LEU A 149 7.70 -7.41 -16.20
N GLY A 150 6.96 -7.35 -17.31
CA GLY A 150 6.17 -8.45 -17.86
C GLY A 150 4.66 -8.21 -17.73
N SER A 151 4.00 -8.06 -18.87
CA SER A 151 2.56 -7.74 -18.96
C SER A 151 1.63 -8.84 -18.42
N GLU A 152 2.11 -10.06 -18.23
CA GLU A 152 1.31 -11.16 -17.64
C GLU A 152 1.24 -11.06 -16.10
N THR A 153 2.20 -10.39 -15.48
CA THR A 153 2.32 -10.24 -14.02
C THR A 153 2.10 -8.81 -13.56
N THR A 154 1.86 -7.89 -14.48
CA THR A 154 1.65 -6.48 -14.17
C THR A 154 0.51 -5.89 -14.95
N HIS A 155 -0.13 -4.85 -14.37
CA HIS A 155 -1.14 -4.05 -15.04
C HIS A 155 -0.89 -2.56 -14.79
N PRO A 156 -0.75 -1.73 -15.84
CA PRO A 156 -0.55 -0.30 -15.68
C PRO A 156 -1.88 0.40 -15.44
N ILE A 157 -1.95 1.29 -14.44
CA ILE A 157 -3.11 2.15 -14.19
C ILE A 157 -2.68 3.61 -14.22
N THR A 158 -3.43 4.44 -14.94
CA THR A 158 -3.28 5.89 -14.88
C THR A 158 -4.13 6.44 -13.75
N VAL A 159 -3.51 7.06 -12.74
CA VAL A 159 -4.23 7.60 -11.59
C VAL A 159 -3.64 8.91 -11.11
N ASN A 160 -4.51 9.89 -10.85
CA ASN A 160 -4.20 11.04 -10.02
C ASN A 160 -4.61 10.71 -8.58
N VAL A 161 -3.66 10.38 -7.73
CA VAL A 161 -3.94 10.00 -6.33
C VAL A 161 -4.51 11.12 -5.47
N ALA A 162 -4.42 12.38 -5.91
CA ALA A 162 -5.02 13.53 -5.25
C ALA A 162 -6.46 13.84 -5.71
N ASP A 163 -6.99 13.03 -6.62
CA ASP A 163 -8.35 13.14 -7.16
C ASP A 163 -9.16 11.91 -6.76
N GLU A 164 -10.25 12.13 -6.04
CA GLU A 164 -11.05 11.05 -5.46
C GLU A 164 -11.73 10.18 -6.53
N GLU A 165 -12.25 10.79 -7.61
CA GLU A 165 -12.92 10.05 -8.71
C GLU A 165 -11.89 9.17 -9.44
N SER A 166 -10.66 9.67 -9.64
CA SER A 166 -9.58 8.91 -10.24
C SER A 166 -9.16 7.71 -9.36
N VAL A 167 -9.13 7.88 -8.03
CA VAL A 167 -8.82 6.79 -7.09
C VAL A 167 -9.97 5.78 -7.03
N ALA A 168 -11.23 6.21 -7.06
CA ALA A 168 -12.39 5.34 -7.12
C ALA A 168 -12.35 4.46 -8.37
N ALA A 169 -12.12 5.05 -9.55
CA ALA A 169 -12.02 4.32 -10.82
C ALA A 169 -10.86 3.29 -10.81
N MET A 170 -9.72 3.62 -10.20
CA MET A 170 -8.63 2.67 -9.98
C MET A 170 -9.08 1.47 -9.12
N SER A 171 -9.83 1.73 -8.06
CA SER A 171 -10.35 0.67 -7.18
C SER A 171 -11.32 -0.27 -7.91
N GLU A 172 -12.23 0.27 -8.71
CA GLU A 172 -13.16 -0.49 -9.56
C GLU A 172 -12.42 -1.33 -10.60
N GLU A 173 -11.38 -0.78 -11.22
CA GLU A 173 -10.55 -1.51 -12.17
C GLU A 173 -9.84 -2.70 -11.53
N ILE A 174 -9.31 -2.54 -10.31
CA ILE A 174 -8.70 -3.62 -9.53
C ILE A 174 -9.72 -4.73 -9.23
N GLU A 175 -10.92 -4.37 -8.78
CA GLU A 175 -11.98 -5.36 -8.54
C GLU A 175 -12.35 -6.14 -9.80
N ARG A 176 -12.47 -5.45 -10.94
CA ARG A 176 -12.83 -6.06 -12.22
C ARG A 176 -11.75 -7.04 -12.72
N ILE A 177 -10.46 -6.75 -12.52
CA ILE A 177 -9.36 -7.53 -13.10
C ILE A 177 -8.93 -8.69 -12.19
N THR A 178 -8.90 -8.48 -10.89
CA THR A 178 -8.37 -9.47 -9.92
C THR A 178 -9.35 -9.87 -8.82
N GLY A 179 -10.53 -9.24 -8.78
CA GLY A 179 -11.55 -9.48 -7.74
C GLY A 179 -11.17 -8.97 -6.36
N GLY A 180 -10.07 -8.22 -6.24
CA GLY A 180 -9.60 -7.67 -4.98
C GLY A 180 -8.07 -7.57 -4.93
N ILE A 181 -7.53 -7.31 -3.74
CA ILE A 181 -6.11 -7.01 -3.54
C ILE A 181 -5.62 -7.54 -2.20
N ASP A 182 -4.31 -7.75 -2.04
CA ASP A 182 -3.71 -8.21 -0.77
C ASP A 182 -2.74 -7.20 -0.17
N LEU A 183 -2.13 -6.35 -1.01
CA LEU A 183 -1.09 -5.40 -0.60
C LEU A 183 -1.25 -4.07 -1.33
N VAL A 184 -1.43 -3.00 -0.58
CA VAL A 184 -1.45 -1.63 -1.10
C VAL A 184 -0.19 -0.91 -0.64
N VAL A 185 0.67 -0.53 -1.58
CA VAL A 185 1.85 0.31 -1.32
C VAL A 185 1.57 1.74 -1.79
N SER A 186 1.15 2.59 -0.86
CA SER A 186 0.94 4.02 -1.09
C SER A 186 2.29 4.74 -1.09
N ASN A 187 2.90 4.84 -2.29
CA ASN A 187 4.24 5.39 -2.47
C ASN A 187 4.25 6.75 -3.17
N ALA A 188 3.25 7.09 -3.97
CA ALA A 188 3.18 8.37 -4.67
C ALA A 188 3.46 9.55 -3.72
N GLY A 189 4.33 10.46 -4.15
CA GLY A 189 4.70 11.59 -3.31
C GLY A 189 5.64 12.56 -4.02
N ILE A 190 5.62 13.82 -3.58
CA ILE A 190 6.47 14.88 -4.11
C ILE A 190 7.20 15.62 -2.99
N VAL A 191 8.30 16.26 -3.35
CA VAL A 191 9.04 17.18 -2.48
C VAL A 191 8.99 18.59 -3.09
N ARG A 192 8.51 19.55 -2.32
CA ARG A 192 8.55 20.98 -2.64
C ARG A 192 9.21 21.70 -1.47
N ALA A 193 10.55 21.71 -1.45
CA ALA A 193 11.32 22.40 -0.43
C ALA A 193 11.28 23.93 -0.64
N GLY A 194 11.24 24.66 0.44
CA GLY A 194 11.26 26.13 0.44
C GLY A 194 11.28 26.69 1.85
N SER A 195 11.73 27.95 1.99
CA SER A 195 11.65 28.68 3.26
C SER A 195 10.19 28.92 3.62
N VAL A 196 9.81 28.76 4.89
CA VAL A 196 8.47 29.10 5.36
C VAL A 196 8.08 30.55 5.12
N LEU A 197 9.07 31.44 4.99
CA LEU A 197 8.88 32.88 4.73
C LEU A 197 8.65 33.19 3.25
N GLU A 198 8.93 32.25 2.34
CA GLU A 198 8.95 32.47 0.89
C GLU A 198 8.14 31.45 0.10
N GLN A 199 7.78 30.32 0.72
CA GLN A 199 7.07 29.23 0.03
C GLN A 199 5.63 29.62 -0.30
N ASP A 200 5.24 29.44 -1.55
CA ASP A 200 3.86 29.65 -1.99
C ASP A 200 2.89 28.70 -1.31
N ALA A 201 1.73 29.21 -0.90
CA ALA A 201 0.65 28.42 -0.32
C ALA A 201 0.14 27.32 -1.28
N SER A 202 0.16 27.56 -2.58
CA SER A 202 -0.20 26.56 -3.61
C SER A 202 0.76 25.37 -3.61
N ALA A 203 2.07 25.63 -3.51
CA ALA A 203 3.08 24.56 -3.41
C ALA A 203 2.95 23.76 -2.11
N PHE A 204 2.56 24.42 -1.00
CA PHE A 204 2.27 23.77 0.27
C PHE A 204 1.04 22.86 0.16
N ARG A 205 -0.07 23.37 -0.39
CA ARG A 205 -1.31 22.59 -0.61
C ARG A 205 -1.06 21.39 -1.51
N LEU A 206 -0.42 21.58 -2.66
CA LEU A 206 -0.08 20.48 -3.58
C LEU A 206 0.72 19.37 -2.89
N SER A 207 1.70 19.74 -2.03
CA SER A 207 2.45 18.75 -1.27
C SER A 207 1.58 18.02 -0.25
N THR A 208 0.62 18.71 0.37
CA THR A 208 -0.33 18.12 1.32
C THR A 208 -1.29 17.18 0.59
N ASP A 209 -1.84 17.61 -0.54
CA ASP A 209 -2.80 16.81 -1.32
C ASP A 209 -2.17 15.50 -1.79
N ILE A 210 -0.96 15.53 -2.34
CA ILE A 210 -0.31 14.34 -2.89
C ILE A 210 0.29 13.44 -1.79
N ASN A 211 0.87 14.00 -0.71
CA ASN A 211 1.59 13.19 0.27
C ASN A 211 0.72 12.74 1.45
N TYR A 212 -0.40 13.42 1.72
CA TYR A 212 -1.25 13.21 2.89
C TYR A 212 -2.69 12.87 2.50
N VAL A 213 -3.39 13.74 1.76
CA VAL A 213 -4.79 13.49 1.37
C VAL A 213 -4.88 12.26 0.46
N ALA A 214 -3.94 12.08 -0.46
CA ALA A 214 -3.91 10.92 -1.33
C ALA A 214 -3.82 9.58 -0.56
N PHE A 215 -3.08 9.54 0.56
CA PHE A 215 -3.04 8.33 1.39
C PHE A 215 -4.42 8.03 2.02
N PHE A 216 -5.15 9.05 2.44
CA PHE A 216 -6.52 8.89 2.88
C PHE A 216 -7.43 8.36 1.75
N LEU A 217 -7.39 8.96 0.56
CA LEU A 217 -8.24 8.55 -0.57
C LEU A 217 -7.95 7.10 -1.01
N VAL A 218 -6.68 6.74 -1.14
CA VAL A 218 -6.26 5.37 -1.48
C VAL A 218 -6.72 4.38 -0.41
N THR A 219 -6.57 4.72 0.87
CA THR A 219 -7.02 3.85 1.98
C THR A 219 -8.54 3.75 2.04
N LYS A 220 -9.28 4.85 1.81
CA LYS A 220 -10.75 4.86 1.77
C LYS A 220 -11.29 3.86 0.74
N HIS A 221 -10.87 3.97 -0.51
CA HIS A 221 -11.42 3.17 -1.60
C HIS A 221 -10.94 1.72 -1.57
N LEU A 222 -9.63 1.49 -1.40
CA LEU A 222 -9.10 0.13 -1.33
C LEU A 222 -9.36 -0.57 0.02
N GLY A 223 -9.46 0.18 1.10
CA GLY A 223 -9.91 -0.34 2.40
C GLY A 223 -11.31 -0.93 2.32
N GLY A 224 -12.21 -0.31 1.54
CA GLY A 224 -13.54 -0.86 1.25
C GLY A 224 -13.49 -2.21 0.53
N VAL A 225 -12.62 -2.35 -0.50
CA VAL A 225 -12.40 -3.62 -1.21
C VAL A 225 -11.86 -4.70 -0.25
N LEU A 226 -10.84 -4.34 0.53
CA LEU A 226 -10.21 -5.24 1.50
C LEU A 226 -11.19 -5.70 2.58
N SER A 227 -12.05 -4.81 3.07
CA SER A 227 -13.07 -5.14 4.08
C SER A 227 -14.11 -6.12 3.53
N ARG A 228 -14.60 -5.91 2.30
CA ARG A 228 -15.52 -6.86 1.66
C ARG A 228 -14.85 -8.22 1.43
N GLN A 229 -13.61 -8.23 0.95
CA GLN A 229 -12.83 -9.46 0.79
C GLN A 229 -12.65 -10.18 2.12
N HIS A 230 -12.39 -9.44 3.21
CA HIS A 230 -12.20 -10.02 4.54
C HIS A 230 -13.47 -10.69 5.08
N ALA A 231 -14.66 -10.23 4.74
CA ALA A 231 -15.91 -10.80 5.23
C ALA A 231 -16.03 -12.31 5.00
N THR A 232 -15.30 -12.86 4.04
CA THR A 232 -15.28 -14.30 3.70
C THR A 232 -13.89 -14.93 3.79
N SER A 233 -12.81 -14.15 3.97
CA SER A 233 -11.43 -14.64 3.87
C SER A 233 -10.88 -15.32 5.13
N GLY A 234 -11.66 -15.39 6.21
CA GLY A 234 -11.23 -16.04 7.45
C GLY A 234 -10.04 -15.36 8.11
N ALA A 235 -8.95 -16.11 8.30
CA ALA A 235 -7.72 -15.59 8.95
C ALA A 235 -6.74 -14.90 7.98
N TRP A 236 -7.11 -14.70 6.70
CA TRP A 236 -6.23 -14.05 5.72
C TRP A 236 -6.06 -12.57 6.04
N LEU A 237 -4.81 -12.15 6.28
CA LEU A 237 -4.47 -10.75 6.53
C LEU A 237 -3.99 -10.06 5.25
N THR A 238 -4.35 -8.79 5.14
CA THR A 238 -3.95 -7.89 4.05
C THR A 238 -3.21 -6.68 4.60
N ASP A 239 -2.53 -5.94 3.74
CA ASP A 239 -1.64 -4.86 4.17
C ASP A 239 -1.86 -3.57 3.36
N ILE A 240 -1.92 -2.43 4.07
CA ILE A 240 -1.76 -1.10 3.50
C ILE A 240 -0.46 -0.50 4.06
N ILE A 241 0.51 -0.22 3.20
CA ILE A 241 1.81 0.30 3.59
C ILE A 241 2.02 1.68 2.98
N GLN A 242 2.20 2.70 3.83
CA GLN A 242 2.61 4.02 3.39
C GLN A 242 4.13 4.08 3.25
N ILE A 243 4.65 4.44 2.06
CA ILE A 243 6.05 4.86 1.95
C ILE A 243 6.15 6.31 2.43
N ASN A 244 6.53 6.42 3.68
CA ASN A 244 6.67 7.68 4.39
C ASN A 244 8.09 8.28 4.15
N SER A 245 8.79 8.72 5.16
CA SER A 245 10.14 9.27 5.12
C SER A 245 10.72 9.40 6.51
N LYS A 246 12.03 9.43 6.64
CA LYS A 246 12.69 9.94 7.86
C LYS A 246 12.19 11.33 8.26
N SER A 247 11.73 12.13 7.29
CA SER A 247 11.14 13.46 7.54
C SER A 247 9.76 13.41 8.19
N GLY A 248 9.14 12.26 8.30
CA GLY A 248 7.97 12.01 9.13
C GLY A 248 8.31 11.67 10.59
N LEU A 249 9.58 11.39 10.87
CA LEU A 249 10.08 11.06 12.22
C LEU A 249 10.77 12.25 12.89
N VAL A 250 11.42 13.10 12.09
CA VAL A 250 12.11 14.32 12.56
C VAL A 250 11.91 15.47 11.59
N GLY A 251 11.82 16.69 12.11
CA GLY A 251 11.67 17.91 11.31
C GLY A 251 12.81 18.10 10.31
N SER A 252 12.50 18.74 9.18
CA SER A 252 13.44 19.02 8.10
C SER A 252 13.47 20.49 7.77
N ASN A 253 14.64 21.15 7.89
CA ASN A 253 14.81 22.56 7.61
C ASN A 253 14.45 22.91 6.17
N LYS A 254 13.70 23.99 5.97
CA LYS A 254 13.19 24.47 4.67
C LYS A 254 12.40 23.41 3.87
N ASN A 255 11.67 22.55 4.58
CA ASN A 255 10.91 21.45 3.98
C ASN A 255 9.59 21.21 4.74
N ALA A 256 8.96 22.27 5.23
CA ALA A 256 7.82 22.19 6.15
C ALA A 256 6.62 21.44 5.55
N ALA A 257 6.26 21.72 4.29
CA ALA A 257 5.13 21.05 3.62
C ALA A 257 5.33 19.53 3.54
N TYR A 258 6.52 19.11 3.12
CA TYR A 258 6.86 17.68 3.03
C TYR A 258 6.94 17.01 4.40
N ALA A 259 7.68 17.60 5.34
CA ALA A 259 7.81 17.03 6.68
C ALA A 259 6.44 16.98 7.39
N GLY A 260 5.66 18.08 7.33
CA GLY A 260 4.32 18.13 7.91
C GLY A 260 3.37 17.06 7.35
N SER A 261 3.35 16.87 6.01
CA SER A 261 2.54 15.83 5.38
C SER A 261 2.98 14.42 5.78
N LYS A 262 4.30 14.17 5.93
CA LYS A 262 4.83 12.87 6.36
C LYS A 262 4.60 12.60 7.86
N PHE A 263 4.70 13.61 8.74
CA PHE A 263 4.28 13.49 10.15
C PHE A 263 2.79 13.20 10.26
N GLY A 264 1.94 13.96 9.55
CA GLY A 264 0.50 13.71 9.50
C GLY A 264 0.17 12.31 9.01
N GLY A 265 0.89 11.83 7.98
CA GLY A 265 0.74 10.48 7.44
C GLY A 265 0.94 9.38 8.49
N ILE A 266 1.88 9.52 9.41
CA ILE A 266 2.07 8.57 10.53
C ILE A 266 0.83 8.58 11.45
N GLY A 267 0.23 9.76 11.69
CA GLY A 267 -1.02 9.85 12.44
C GLY A 267 -2.17 9.12 11.75
N LEU A 268 -2.29 9.24 10.41
CA LEU A 268 -3.28 8.48 9.64
C LEU A 268 -3.02 6.97 9.71
N VAL A 269 -1.76 6.53 9.61
CA VAL A 269 -1.39 5.11 9.76
C VAL A 269 -1.90 4.54 11.08
N GLN A 270 -1.70 5.26 12.19
CA GLN A 270 -2.17 4.82 13.51
C GLN A 270 -3.70 4.76 13.58
N SER A 271 -4.39 5.79 13.07
CA SER A 271 -5.85 5.84 13.09
C SER A 271 -6.47 4.73 12.23
N PHE A 272 -5.98 4.57 11.00
CA PHE A 272 -6.48 3.54 10.08
C PHE A 272 -6.15 2.12 10.57
N ALA A 273 -5.01 1.92 11.25
CA ALA A 273 -4.66 0.65 11.85
C ALA A 273 -5.67 0.23 12.93
N LEU A 274 -6.12 1.18 13.77
CA LEU A 274 -7.12 0.92 14.81
C LEU A 274 -8.50 0.61 14.21
N GLU A 275 -8.86 1.28 13.13
CA GLU A 275 -10.14 1.13 12.46
C GLU A 275 -10.21 -0.14 11.62
N LEU A 276 -9.17 -0.43 10.81
CA LEU A 276 -9.20 -1.48 9.81
C LEU A 276 -8.73 -2.86 10.31
N VAL A 277 -8.19 -2.95 11.53
CA VAL A 277 -7.73 -4.23 12.08
C VAL A 277 -8.85 -5.27 12.24
N GLU A 278 -10.07 -4.84 12.55
CA GLU A 278 -11.24 -5.71 12.62
C GLU A 278 -11.67 -6.26 11.25
N HIS A 279 -11.22 -5.62 10.17
CA HIS A 279 -11.39 -6.05 8.79
C HIS A 279 -10.17 -6.83 8.25
N GLY A 280 -9.30 -7.36 9.13
CA GLY A 280 -8.13 -8.12 8.73
C GLY A 280 -7.08 -7.33 7.95
N VAL A 281 -7.11 -5.99 8.02
CA VAL A 281 -6.18 -5.10 7.32
C VAL A 281 -5.17 -4.52 8.29
N LYS A 282 -3.89 -4.79 8.07
CA LYS A 282 -2.80 -4.14 8.78
C LYS A 282 -2.40 -2.85 8.05
N VAL A 283 -2.20 -1.77 8.79
CA VAL A 283 -1.78 -0.48 8.21
C VAL A 283 -0.49 -0.03 8.88
N ASN A 284 0.59 0.10 8.10
CA ASN A 284 1.90 0.47 8.61
C ASN A 284 2.58 1.50 7.70
N ALA A 285 3.61 2.17 8.20
CA ALA A 285 4.47 3.05 7.41
C ALA A 285 5.90 2.51 7.37
N ILE A 286 6.56 2.69 6.24
CA ILE A 286 8.01 2.58 6.13
C ILE A 286 8.56 3.99 5.99
N CYS A 287 9.60 4.32 6.77
CA CYS A 287 10.24 5.63 6.80
C CYS A 287 11.68 5.54 6.27
N PRO A 288 11.89 5.56 4.92
CA PRO A 288 13.20 5.45 4.33
C PRO A 288 14.08 6.67 4.61
N GLY A 289 15.39 6.45 4.59
CA GLY A 289 16.40 7.50 4.40
C GLY A 289 16.38 8.05 2.96
N ASN A 290 17.40 8.85 2.63
CA ASN A 290 17.51 9.42 1.29
C ASN A 290 17.82 8.33 0.24
N PHE A 291 17.10 8.35 -0.86
CA PHE A 291 17.38 7.52 -2.04
C PHE A 291 18.26 8.29 -3.02
N TYR A 292 19.58 8.23 -2.83
CA TYR A 292 20.53 9.02 -3.62
C TYR A 292 20.61 8.62 -5.07
N ASP A 293 20.31 7.37 -5.41
CA ASP A 293 20.28 6.89 -6.80
C ASP A 293 18.92 7.15 -7.48
N GLY A 294 17.92 7.61 -6.73
CA GLY A 294 16.62 7.99 -7.27
C GLY A 294 16.63 9.34 -8.00
N PRO A 295 15.66 9.58 -8.92
CA PRO A 295 15.66 10.73 -9.82
C PRO A 295 15.68 12.09 -9.11
N LEU A 296 15.11 12.21 -7.93
CA LEU A 296 15.16 13.44 -7.12
C LEU A 296 16.60 13.92 -6.86
N TRP A 297 17.54 12.98 -6.67
CA TRP A 297 18.93 13.27 -6.36
C TRP A 297 19.84 13.17 -7.57
N SER A 298 19.66 12.12 -8.39
CA SER A 298 20.60 11.71 -9.43
C SER A 298 20.30 12.20 -10.81
N ASP A 299 19.12 12.85 -11.06
CA ASP A 299 18.81 13.42 -12.37
C ASP A 299 19.96 14.36 -12.83
N PRO A 300 20.54 14.12 -14.03
CA PRO A 300 21.74 14.82 -14.47
C PRO A 300 21.53 16.32 -14.78
N GLU A 301 20.29 16.76 -14.93
CA GLU A 301 19.96 18.16 -15.21
C GLU A 301 19.35 18.86 -14.01
N ARG A 302 18.44 18.19 -13.28
CA ARG A 302 17.57 18.77 -12.26
C ARG A 302 17.72 18.11 -10.89
N GLY A 303 18.56 17.08 -10.75
CA GLY A 303 18.78 16.38 -9.50
C GLY A 303 19.44 17.27 -8.43
N LEU A 304 19.17 16.94 -7.17
CA LEU A 304 19.68 17.73 -6.03
C LEU A 304 21.21 17.78 -5.99
N PHE A 305 21.92 16.74 -6.44
CA PHE A 305 23.38 16.77 -6.51
C PHE A 305 23.90 17.86 -7.44
N VAL A 306 23.30 17.99 -8.63
CA VAL A 306 23.64 19.04 -9.62
C VAL A 306 23.30 20.42 -9.08
N GLN A 307 22.11 20.59 -8.49
CA GLN A 307 21.69 21.86 -7.89
C GLN A 307 22.62 22.31 -6.78
N TYR A 308 23.05 21.39 -5.91
CA TYR A 308 23.91 21.69 -4.79
C TYR A 308 25.35 21.97 -5.19
N LEU A 309 25.84 21.33 -6.27
CA LEU A 309 27.12 21.68 -6.88
C LEU A 309 27.08 23.11 -7.44
N LYS A 310 26.06 23.43 -8.27
CA LYS A 310 25.90 24.74 -8.90
C LYS A 310 25.74 25.88 -7.88
N SER A 311 25.04 25.63 -6.79
CA SER A 311 24.81 26.64 -5.73
C SER A 311 25.95 26.75 -4.72
N GLY A 312 27.02 25.95 -4.84
CA GLY A 312 28.12 25.93 -3.88
C GLY A 312 27.71 25.48 -2.46
N LYS A 313 26.57 24.75 -2.33
CA LYS A 313 26.03 24.34 -1.03
C LYS A 313 26.95 23.39 -0.27
N VAL A 314 27.82 22.67 -0.97
CA VAL A 314 28.86 21.80 -0.38
C VAL A 314 30.22 22.48 -0.55
N PRO A 315 30.81 23.01 0.54
CA PRO A 315 32.09 23.71 0.45
C PRO A 315 33.18 22.78 -0.11
N GLY A 316 33.90 23.29 -1.13
CA GLY A 316 35.02 22.59 -1.75
C GLY A 316 34.68 21.51 -2.76
N ALA A 317 33.39 21.17 -2.95
CA ALA A 317 32.97 20.25 -3.99
C ALA A 317 33.23 20.82 -5.38
N LYS A 318 33.81 20.01 -6.27
CA LYS A 318 34.11 20.35 -7.66
C LYS A 318 33.31 19.54 -8.66
N THR A 319 32.78 18.40 -8.23
CA THR A 319 32.03 17.44 -9.04
C THR A 319 30.74 17.00 -8.34
N VAL A 320 29.80 16.44 -9.12
CA VAL A 320 28.60 15.79 -8.56
C VAL A 320 28.97 14.65 -7.60
N ALA A 321 30.04 13.93 -7.89
CA ALA A 321 30.54 12.85 -7.03
C ALA A 321 30.96 13.38 -5.64
N ASP A 322 31.64 14.52 -5.58
CA ASP A 322 32.03 15.14 -4.29
C ASP A 322 30.80 15.49 -3.45
N VAL A 323 29.72 15.98 -4.12
CA VAL A 323 28.45 16.30 -3.45
C VAL A 323 27.79 15.03 -2.94
N LYS A 324 27.77 13.96 -3.75
CA LYS A 324 27.20 12.66 -3.34
C LYS A 324 27.96 12.11 -2.14
N GLU A 325 29.29 12.05 -2.19
CA GLU A 325 30.14 11.58 -1.09
C GLU A 325 29.90 12.37 0.20
N PHE A 326 29.79 13.70 0.13
CA PHE A 326 29.48 14.54 1.27
C PHE A 326 28.14 14.18 1.93
N TYR A 327 27.11 13.87 1.13
CA TYR A 327 25.80 13.48 1.67
C TYR A 327 25.79 12.05 2.19
N GLU A 328 26.48 11.12 1.53
CA GLU A 328 26.67 9.76 2.00
C GLU A 328 27.45 9.70 3.33
N ALA A 329 28.46 10.57 3.46
CA ALA A 329 29.23 10.69 4.71
C ALA A 329 28.39 11.12 5.93
N LYS A 330 27.23 11.77 5.71
CA LYS A 330 26.28 12.13 6.78
C LYS A 330 25.38 10.97 7.21
N VAL A 331 25.36 9.89 6.46
CA VAL A 331 24.63 8.67 6.83
C VAL A 331 25.60 7.78 7.63
N PRO A 332 25.25 7.31 8.83
CA PRO A 332 26.12 6.40 9.59
C PRO A 332 26.57 5.17 8.78
N MET A 333 25.67 4.58 7.97
CA MET A 333 26.00 3.46 7.09
C MET A 333 26.66 3.86 5.77
N ARG A 334 27.01 5.15 5.58
CA ARG A 334 27.81 5.68 4.46
C ARG A 334 27.24 5.43 3.06
N ARG A 335 25.94 5.26 2.93
CA ARG A 335 25.23 5.15 1.65
C ARG A 335 23.79 5.64 1.76
N GLY A 336 23.13 5.87 0.63
CA GLY A 336 21.69 6.07 0.57
C GLY A 336 20.90 4.78 0.82
N ALA A 337 19.60 4.94 1.06
CA ALA A 337 18.66 3.83 1.00
C ALA A 337 18.51 3.35 -0.46
N SER A 338 18.21 2.09 -0.66
CA SER A 338 17.95 1.48 -1.97
C SER A 338 16.57 0.82 -1.99
N GLY A 339 16.07 0.45 -3.18
CA GLY A 339 14.80 -0.26 -3.30
C GLY A 339 14.76 -1.55 -2.50
N ILE A 340 15.86 -2.32 -2.48
CA ILE A 340 15.91 -3.57 -1.70
C ILE A 340 15.84 -3.35 -0.19
N ASP A 341 16.33 -2.22 0.34
CA ASP A 341 16.19 -1.90 1.76
C ASP A 341 14.71 -1.69 2.13
N VAL A 342 13.95 -1.01 1.26
CA VAL A 342 12.51 -0.79 1.42
C VAL A 342 11.73 -2.09 1.22
N LEU A 343 12.07 -2.89 0.20
CA LEU A 343 11.45 -4.19 -0.06
C LEU A 343 11.56 -5.15 1.12
N ARG A 344 12.72 -5.22 1.76
CA ARG A 344 12.90 -6.05 2.97
C ARG A 344 11.99 -5.62 4.11
N ALA A 345 11.75 -4.32 4.24
CA ALA A 345 10.79 -3.80 5.20
C ALA A 345 9.34 -4.17 4.83
N ILE A 346 8.98 -4.13 3.54
CA ILE A 346 7.67 -4.60 3.05
C ILE A 346 7.50 -6.09 3.37
N TYR A 347 8.50 -6.92 3.07
CA TYR A 347 8.44 -8.36 3.37
C TYR A 347 8.25 -8.61 4.87
N TYR A 348 9.00 -7.89 5.72
CA TYR A 348 8.85 -7.98 7.16
C TYR A 348 7.42 -7.65 7.61
N ILE A 349 6.85 -6.53 7.13
CA ILE A 349 5.49 -6.10 7.50
C ILE A 349 4.45 -7.14 7.08
N VAL A 350 4.57 -7.71 5.87
CA VAL A 350 3.63 -8.72 5.36
C VAL A 350 3.74 -10.03 6.16
N GLU A 351 4.96 -10.47 6.44
CA GLU A 351 5.25 -11.71 7.18
C GLU A 351 4.93 -11.59 8.68
N GLN A 352 4.95 -10.36 9.25
CA GLN A 352 4.64 -10.13 10.67
C GLN A 352 3.13 -9.99 10.88
N ALA A 353 2.50 -11.05 11.36
CA ALA A 353 1.05 -11.08 11.57
C ALA A 353 0.58 -10.31 12.82
N TYR A 354 1.46 -9.94 13.73
CA TYR A 354 1.13 -9.31 15.02
C TYR A 354 1.66 -7.87 15.12
N GLU A 355 1.63 -7.11 14.01
CA GLU A 355 2.08 -5.72 13.99
C GLU A 355 1.22 -4.87 13.06
N THR A 356 0.65 -3.79 13.58
CA THR A 356 -0.08 -2.76 12.83
C THR A 356 0.09 -1.39 13.51
N GLY A 357 -0.09 -0.30 12.78
CA GLY A 357 0.01 1.06 13.29
C GLY A 357 1.45 1.56 13.49
N GLN A 358 2.46 0.87 12.94
CA GLN A 358 3.87 1.18 13.16
C GLN A 358 4.46 2.05 12.04
N ALA A 359 5.46 2.87 12.43
CA ALA A 359 6.31 3.63 11.51
C ALA A 359 7.73 3.05 11.56
N LEU A 360 8.06 2.16 10.62
CA LEU A 360 9.33 1.43 10.58
C LEU A 360 10.44 2.27 9.94
N PRO A 361 11.49 2.70 10.69
CA PRO A 361 12.60 3.47 10.14
C PRO A 361 13.57 2.57 9.36
N VAL A 362 13.84 2.94 8.09
CA VAL A 362 14.84 2.30 7.22
C VAL A 362 15.81 3.38 6.76
N THR A 363 16.64 3.90 7.68
CA THR A 363 17.33 5.18 7.53
C THR A 363 18.85 5.08 7.46
N GLY A 364 19.43 3.89 7.62
CA GLY A 364 20.87 3.73 7.73
C GLY A 364 21.49 4.47 8.93
N GLY A 365 20.71 4.68 9.99
CA GLY A 365 21.10 5.40 11.20
C GLY A 365 20.92 6.91 11.13
N GLN A 366 20.33 7.47 10.05
CA GLN A 366 20.08 8.93 9.95
C GLN A 366 19.07 9.43 11.00
N VAL A 367 18.15 8.57 11.42
CA VAL A 367 17.19 8.80 12.50
C VAL A 367 17.18 7.56 13.38
N MET A 368 17.24 7.76 14.68
CA MET A 368 17.10 6.72 15.69
C MET A 368 15.86 7.04 16.52
N MET A 369 15.00 6.03 16.74
CA MET A 369 13.85 6.14 17.62
C MET A 369 14.29 5.82 19.04
N ASN A 370 13.84 6.62 20.00
CA ASN A 370 14.11 6.42 21.43
C ASN A 370 12.94 5.66 22.07
#